data_b5eaca320266fdd13e1b0038ce1e7a7d
#
_entry.id   b5eaca320266fdd13e1b0038ce1e7a7d
#
_cell.length_a   1.000
_cell.length_b   1.000
_cell.length_c   1.000
_cell.angle_alpha   90.00
_cell.angle_beta   90.00
_cell.angle_gamma   90.00
#
_symmetry.space_group_name_H-M   'P 1'
#
loop_
_entity.id
_entity.type
_entity.pdbx_description
1 polymer ?
#
loop_
_entity_poly.entity_id
_entity_poly.type
_entity_poly.pdbx_seq_one_letter_code
_entity_poly.pdbx_strand_id
1 'polypeptide(L)'
;MNLRRQLVLVSLLLLTLPWAGCQFLREMEIALRQGQAQAVAAAATAVAASLAERPDALYPNRERLRTADDPEGSLYAPMLDSPPLLDGYEDGWDTSIQGHYSSLETRVPRLDYRAGVHGGTLYLMLQVTDESVTYHDPGLSPEPNGDRLILRTWLDNRRQDYVIATPAPGSVRAQYASPRHPGVDAGQIRGFWQDTREGYAIELALPLSITGQRLGLYAVDVDGHRSSGWRTAGNTGPLDLTAPPWLIYPPQALQTELARFAQPGQRLRVTDRHGRLLAEALAPATGLADDDDDTFWLLQALYRRLLAEEVTDDRAAPQGNGYLQGTEITAALAGTAVEHWYRSDSAGRHLLAAAAPVRGAGQVIGAVVVEQNSEQYLSLT
;
A
#
# COMPACT_ATOMS: atom_id res chain seq x y z
N MET A 1 39.45 -60.80 24.41
CA MET A 1 38.28 -59.92 24.36
C MET A 1 37.11 -60.74 23.77
N ASN A 2 35.98 -60.88 24.50
CA ASN A 2 34.90 -61.77 24.08
C ASN A 2 34.21 -61.28 22.82
N LEU A 3 34.00 -62.16 21.85
CA LEU A 3 33.35 -61.86 20.56
C LEU A 3 32.05 -60.99 20.69
N ARG A 4 31.26 -61.26 21.75
CA ARG A 4 30.08 -60.48 22.11
C ARG A 4 30.38 -58.99 22.38
N ARG A 5 31.49 -58.68 23.05
CA ARG A 5 31.89 -57.29 23.33
C ARG A 5 32.37 -56.57 22.06
N GLN A 6 33.03 -57.29 21.16
CA GLN A 6 33.41 -56.73 19.85
C GLN A 6 32.18 -56.42 18.98
N LEU A 7 31.20 -57.32 18.93
CA LEU A 7 29.96 -57.14 18.21
C LEU A 7 29.14 -55.95 18.74
N VAL A 8 29.06 -55.81 20.05
CA VAL A 8 28.36 -54.65 20.68
C VAL A 8 29.10 -53.34 20.38
N LEU A 9 30.43 -53.31 20.41
CA LEU A 9 31.21 -52.15 20.09
C LEU A 9 31.06 -51.74 18.62
N VAL A 10 31.08 -52.68 17.69
CA VAL A 10 30.88 -52.42 16.25
C VAL A 10 29.46 -51.96 15.98
N SER A 11 28.44 -52.56 16.64
CA SER A 11 27.04 -52.09 16.49
C SER A 11 26.83 -50.69 17.07
N LEU A 12 27.48 -50.37 18.19
CA LEU A 12 27.42 -49.01 18.77
C LEU A 12 28.08 -47.98 17.84
N LEU A 13 29.23 -48.35 17.24
CA LEU A 13 29.95 -47.49 16.29
C LEU A 13 29.16 -47.29 14.99
N LEU A 14 28.45 -48.32 14.51
CA LEU A 14 27.55 -48.22 13.36
C LEU A 14 26.33 -47.32 13.65
N LEU A 15 25.84 -47.25 14.90
CA LEU A 15 24.75 -46.37 15.33
C LEU A 15 25.17 -44.89 15.45
N THR A 16 26.46 -44.61 15.76
CA THR A 16 26.96 -43.22 15.86
C THR A 16 27.10 -42.54 14.47
N LEU A 17 27.29 -43.29 13.39
CA LEU A 17 27.44 -42.77 12.03
C LEU A 17 26.17 -42.07 11.53
N PRO A 18 24.95 -42.68 11.57
CA PRO A 18 23.72 -42.00 11.20
C PRO A 18 23.42 -40.80 12.12
N TRP A 19 23.70 -40.90 13.42
CA TRP A 19 23.51 -39.83 14.36
C TRP A 19 24.41 -38.61 14.02
N ALA A 20 25.70 -38.85 13.76
CA ALA A 20 26.64 -37.82 13.38
C ALA A 20 26.25 -37.18 12.02
N GLY A 21 25.75 -38.00 11.06
CA GLY A 21 25.23 -37.50 9.78
C GLY A 21 24.01 -36.59 9.95
N CYS A 22 23.05 -36.97 10.80
CA CYS A 22 21.90 -36.11 11.11
C CYS A 22 22.32 -34.81 11.81
N GLN A 23 23.29 -34.89 12.72
CA GLN A 23 23.83 -33.69 13.40
C GLN A 23 24.50 -32.74 12.39
N PHE A 24 25.32 -33.29 11.50
CA PHE A 24 25.99 -32.51 10.43
C PHE A 24 25.00 -31.85 9.49
N LEU A 25 23.96 -32.57 9.03
CA LEU A 25 22.92 -32.01 8.18
C LEU A 25 22.18 -30.87 8.86
N ARG A 26 21.87 -31.06 10.17
CA ARG A 26 21.19 -30.02 10.95
C ARG A 26 22.07 -28.77 11.12
N GLU A 27 23.34 -28.92 11.40
CA GLU A 27 24.30 -27.81 11.52
C GLU A 27 24.48 -27.09 10.18
N MET A 28 24.51 -27.84 9.07
CA MET A 28 24.61 -27.29 7.73
C MET A 28 23.32 -26.49 7.35
N GLU A 29 22.13 -27.02 7.69
CA GLU A 29 20.88 -26.32 7.45
C GLU A 29 20.80 -25.02 8.27
N ILE A 30 21.17 -25.03 9.54
CA ILE A 30 21.24 -23.84 10.39
C ILE A 30 22.19 -22.80 9.78
N ALA A 31 23.37 -23.24 9.34
CA ALA A 31 24.37 -22.35 8.73
C ALA A 31 23.86 -21.75 7.41
N LEU A 32 23.17 -22.53 6.58
CA LEU A 32 22.58 -22.06 5.33
C LEU A 32 21.46 -21.05 5.60
N ARG A 33 20.54 -21.33 6.53
CA ARG A 33 19.48 -20.39 6.92
C ARG A 33 20.03 -19.09 7.48
N GLN A 34 21.06 -19.15 8.33
CA GLN A 34 21.72 -17.95 8.85
C GLN A 34 22.41 -17.16 7.73
N GLY A 35 23.08 -17.83 6.79
CA GLY A 35 23.70 -17.19 5.63
C GLY A 35 22.67 -16.48 4.76
N GLN A 36 21.52 -17.11 4.50
CA GLN A 36 20.42 -16.49 3.76
C GLN A 36 19.83 -15.28 4.50
N ALA A 37 19.56 -15.40 5.79
CA ALA A 37 19.05 -14.31 6.61
C ALA A 37 19.99 -13.10 6.58
N GLN A 38 21.30 -13.34 6.74
CA GLN A 38 22.31 -12.28 6.63
C GLN A 38 22.35 -11.63 5.24
N ALA A 39 22.25 -12.43 4.16
CA ALA A 39 22.26 -11.90 2.80
C ALA A 39 21.03 -11.01 2.52
N VAL A 40 19.82 -11.45 2.93
CA VAL A 40 18.57 -10.68 2.75
C VAL A 40 18.59 -9.42 3.62
N ALA A 41 19.07 -9.50 4.87
CA ALA A 41 19.24 -8.35 5.75
C ALA A 41 20.27 -7.34 5.22
N ALA A 42 21.38 -7.83 4.66
CA ALA A 42 22.38 -6.98 4.02
C ALA A 42 21.81 -6.27 2.78
N ALA A 43 21.02 -6.98 1.96
CA ALA A 43 20.32 -6.38 0.82
C ALA A 43 19.35 -5.28 1.27
N ALA A 44 18.51 -5.55 2.27
CA ALA A 44 17.59 -4.54 2.82
C ALA A 44 18.34 -3.30 3.33
N THR A 45 19.46 -3.51 4.04
CA THR A 45 20.28 -2.42 4.58
C THR A 45 20.96 -1.62 3.46
N ALA A 46 21.45 -2.27 2.41
CA ALA A 46 22.11 -1.61 1.27
C ALA A 46 21.12 -0.73 0.49
N VAL A 47 19.91 -1.25 0.23
CA VAL A 47 18.84 -0.48 -0.43
C VAL A 47 18.39 0.68 0.45
N ALA A 48 18.21 0.46 1.76
CA ALA A 48 17.85 1.51 2.71
C ALA A 48 18.92 2.62 2.76
N ALA A 49 20.20 2.28 2.75
CA ALA A 49 21.29 3.24 2.71
C ALA A 49 21.30 4.06 1.41
N SER A 50 21.09 3.41 0.26
CA SER A 50 20.97 4.11 -1.04
C SER A 50 19.80 5.10 -1.05
N LEU A 51 18.62 4.71 -0.51
CA LEU A 51 17.46 5.59 -0.43
C LEU A 51 17.65 6.72 0.60
N ALA A 52 18.43 6.50 1.65
CA ALA A 52 18.79 7.54 2.63
C ALA A 52 19.57 8.69 2.01
N GLU A 53 20.38 8.43 0.97
CA GLU A 53 21.09 9.46 0.20
C GLU A 53 20.15 10.27 -0.71
N ARG A 54 18.96 9.74 -1.01
CA ARG A 54 17.96 10.35 -1.91
C ARG A 54 16.58 10.41 -1.27
N PRO A 55 16.41 11.13 -0.17
CA PRO A 55 15.12 11.22 0.52
C PRO A 55 14.00 11.82 -0.37
N ASP A 56 14.37 12.60 -1.39
CA ASP A 56 13.43 13.16 -2.38
C ASP A 56 12.74 12.06 -3.21
N ALA A 57 13.31 10.86 -3.31
CA ALA A 57 12.67 9.74 -3.99
C ALA A 57 11.45 9.22 -3.20
N LEU A 58 11.55 9.16 -1.84
CA LEU A 58 10.44 8.78 -0.98
C LEU A 58 9.45 9.93 -0.77
N TYR A 59 9.99 11.14 -0.61
CA TYR A 59 9.23 12.35 -0.31
C TYR A 59 9.54 13.43 -1.35
N PRO A 60 8.89 13.39 -2.52
CA PRO A 60 9.09 14.43 -3.54
C PRO A 60 8.78 15.83 -3.03
N ASN A 61 7.84 15.95 -2.07
CA ASN A 61 7.61 17.19 -1.37
C ASN A 61 8.45 17.25 -0.09
N ARG A 62 9.44 18.13 -0.09
CA ARG A 62 10.36 18.32 1.05
C ARG A 62 9.68 18.86 2.33
N GLU A 63 8.55 19.49 2.19
CA GLU A 63 7.78 19.97 3.35
C GLU A 63 7.26 18.78 4.17
N ARG A 64 6.72 17.75 3.49
CA ARG A 64 6.27 16.52 4.14
C ARG A 64 7.43 15.76 4.84
N LEU A 65 8.63 15.82 4.29
CA LEU A 65 9.82 15.22 4.92
C LEU A 65 10.16 15.88 6.26
N ARG A 66 9.89 17.19 6.39
CA ARG A 66 10.22 17.97 7.60
C ARG A 66 9.18 17.85 8.72
N THR A 67 7.97 17.46 8.40
CA THR A 67 6.91 17.25 9.40
C THR A 67 7.03 15.87 10.02
N ALA A 68 6.88 15.76 11.35
CA ALA A 68 6.95 14.47 12.05
C ALA A 68 5.77 13.58 11.67
N ASP A 69 4.57 14.16 11.62
CA ASP A 69 3.32 13.48 11.32
C ASP A 69 2.62 14.11 10.11
N ASP A 70 1.82 13.32 9.41
CA ASP A 70 0.94 13.84 8.39
C ASP A 70 -0.28 14.51 9.07
N PRO A 71 -0.75 15.67 8.58
CA PRO A 71 -1.95 16.31 9.10
C PRO A 71 -3.15 15.36 9.06
N GLU A 72 -4.05 15.53 10.02
CA GLU A 72 -5.34 14.85 10.00
C GLU A 72 -6.06 15.12 8.68
N GLY A 73 -6.71 14.08 8.14
CA GLY A 73 -7.37 14.14 6.83
C GLY A 73 -6.45 13.94 5.62
N SER A 74 -5.17 13.61 5.82
CA SER A 74 -4.30 13.21 4.70
C SER A 74 -4.82 11.92 4.04
N LEU A 75 -4.88 11.92 2.70
CA LEU A 75 -5.34 10.78 1.92
C LEU A 75 -4.15 9.95 1.45
N TYR A 76 -4.30 8.63 1.54
CA TYR A 76 -3.37 7.70 0.92
C TYR A 76 -4.04 7.00 -0.25
N ALA A 77 -3.40 7.02 -1.42
CA ALA A 77 -3.87 6.39 -2.64
C ALA A 77 -2.84 5.33 -3.08
N PRO A 78 -3.06 4.04 -2.78
CA PRO A 78 -2.19 2.95 -3.22
C PRO A 78 -2.18 2.79 -4.74
N MET A 79 -1.20 2.04 -5.25
CA MET A 79 -1.18 1.66 -6.66
C MET A 79 -2.32 0.68 -6.94
N LEU A 80 -3.04 0.93 -8.03
CA LEU A 80 -4.05 0.02 -8.57
C LEU A 80 -3.44 -0.81 -9.69
N ASP A 81 -3.80 -2.09 -9.76
CA ASP A 81 -3.36 -3.01 -10.82
C ASP A 81 -3.93 -2.60 -12.18
N SER A 82 -5.16 -2.12 -12.19
CA SER A 82 -5.85 -1.62 -13.39
C SER A 82 -6.67 -0.36 -13.06
N PRO A 83 -6.93 0.51 -14.04
CA PRO A 83 -7.78 1.67 -13.84
C PRO A 83 -9.24 1.22 -13.63
N PRO A 84 -9.95 1.71 -12.59
CA PRO A 84 -11.37 1.41 -12.41
C PRO A 84 -12.21 2.02 -13.54
N LEU A 85 -13.35 1.43 -13.83
CA LEU A 85 -14.36 2.00 -14.71
C LEU A 85 -15.06 3.13 -13.94
N LEU A 86 -15.30 4.25 -14.64
CA LEU A 86 -16.04 5.36 -14.06
C LEU A 86 -17.51 5.22 -14.46
N ASP A 87 -18.27 4.43 -13.74
CA ASP A 87 -19.68 4.13 -14.02
C ASP A 87 -20.61 4.30 -12.79
N GLY A 88 -20.00 4.70 -11.66
CA GLY A 88 -20.72 4.96 -10.40
C GLY A 88 -20.92 3.73 -9.52
N TYR A 89 -20.36 2.57 -9.89
CA TYR A 89 -20.46 1.33 -9.12
C TYR A 89 -19.13 0.98 -8.45
N GLU A 90 -19.19 0.14 -7.41
CA GLU A 90 -18.01 -0.27 -6.63
C GLU A 90 -17.18 -1.37 -7.32
N ASP A 91 -17.65 -1.94 -8.39
CA ASP A 91 -16.95 -2.97 -9.14
C ASP A 91 -15.68 -2.41 -9.80
N GLY A 92 -14.59 -3.16 -9.65
CA GLY A 92 -13.25 -2.69 -10.06
C GLY A 92 -12.46 -1.94 -8.98
N TRP A 93 -13.03 -1.76 -7.79
CA TRP A 93 -12.34 -1.24 -6.63
C TRP A 93 -11.93 -2.36 -5.67
N ASP A 94 -10.69 -2.81 -5.76
CA ASP A 94 -10.14 -3.87 -4.88
C ASP A 94 -9.83 -3.36 -3.47
N THR A 95 -10.05 -2.07 -3.20
CA THR A 95 -9.75 -1.45 -1.91
C THR A 95 -11.00 -1.30 -1.07
N SER A 96 -10.91 -1.62 0.21
CA SER A 96 -11.93 -1.27 1.20
C SER A 96 -12.04 0.24 1.38
N ILE A 97 -13.12 0.72 2.02
CA ILE A 97 -13.25 2.12 2.44
C ILE A 97 -12.01 2.50 3.27
N GLN A 98 -11.29 3.54 2.83
CA GLN A 98 -10.03 3.95 3.44
C GLN A 98 -10.25 4.95 4.58
N GLY A 99 -11.34 5.68 4.55
CA GLY A 99 -11.69 6.62 5.60
C GLY A 99 -13.01 7.33 5.35
N HIS A 100 -13.39 8.13 6.30
CA HIS A 100 -14.62 8.91 6.24
C HIS A 100 -14.45 10.28 6.89
N TYR A 101 -15.26 11.22 6.45
CA TYR A 101 -15.41 12.55 7.04
C TYR A 101 -16.88 12.80 7.32
N SER A 102 -17.18 13.37 8.49
CA SER A 102 -18.56 13.71 8.90
C SER A 102 -18.68 15.20 9.18
N SER A 103 -19.86 15.74 9.04
CA SER A 103 -20.15 17.09 9.49
C SER A 103 -19.91 17.23 11.01
N LEU A 104 -19.39 18.38 11.43
CA LEU A 104 -19.11 18.66 12.84
C LEU A 104 -20.39 18.82 13.69
N GLU A 105 -21.49 19.26 13.08
CA GLU A 105 -22.74 19.56 13.78
C GLU A 105 -23.73 18.39 13.79
N THR A 106 -23.73 17.62 12.72
CA THR A 106 -24.61 16.49 12.52
C THR A 106 -23.82 15.33 11.94
N ARG A 107 -24.30 14.09 12.06
CA ARG A 107 -23.62 12.95 11.42
C ARG A 107 -23.84 12.88 9.90
N VAL A 108 -24.69 13.75 9.36
CA VAL A 108 -25.04 13.88 7.94
C VAL A 108 -24.77 15.32 7.50
N PRO A 109 -24.14 15.56 6.34
CA PRO A 109 -23.59 14.56 5.42
C PRO A 109 -22.36 13.83 5.99
N ARG A 110 -22.18 12.60 5.52
CA ARG A 110 -20.97 11.81 5.74
C ARG A 110 -20.37 11.48 4.37
N LEU A 111 -19.08 11.61 4.26
CA LEU A 111 -18.31 11.31 3.06
C LEU A 111 -17.36 10.15 3.32
N ASP A 112 -17.63 9.00 2.74
CA ASP A 112 -16.73 7.86 2.71
C ASP A 112 -15.90 7.89 1.43
N TYR A 113 -14.61 7.51 1.49
CA TYR A 113 -13.76 7.54 0.32
C TYR A 113 -12.91 6.29 0.14
N ARG A 114 -12.63 5.99 -1.13
CA ARG A 114 -11.56 5.13 -1.61
C ARG A 114 -10.72 5.92 -2.60
N ALA A 115 -9.43 5.70 -2.59
CA ALA A 115 -8.51 6.36 -3.49
C ALA A 115 -7.48 5.35 -4.02
N GLY A 116 -7.00 5.54 -5.23
CA GLY A 116 -5.93 4.76 -5.81
C GLY A 116 -5.31 5.47 -6.99
N VAL A 117 -4.11 5.04 -7.39
CA VAL A 117 -3.39 5.65 -8.51
C VAL A 117 -3.05 4.60 -9.56
N HIS A 118 -3.23 4.96 -10.83
CA HIS A 118 -2.79 4.16 -11.97
C HIS A 118 -2.33 5.08 -13.11
N GLY A 119 -1.16 4.81 -13.68
CA GLY A 119 -0.66 5.53 -14.85
C GLY A 119 -0.59 7.06 -14.72
N GLY A 120 -0.27 7.59 -13.53
CA GLY A 120 -0.21 9.03 -13.27
C GLY A 120 -1.56 9.71 -13.06
N THR A 121 -2.64 8.94 -12.96
CA THR A 121 -4.01 9.37 -12.68
C THR A 121 -4.41 8.94 -11.27
N LEU A 122 -4.97 9.87 -10.51
CA LEU A 122 -5.67 9.59 -9.26
C LEU A 122 -7.11 9.22 -9.57
N TYR A 123 -7.56 8.13 -8.99
CA TYR A 123 -8.95 7.68 -8.99
C TYR A 123 -9.51 7.85 -7.58
N LEU A 124 -10.71 8.36 -7.48
CA LEU A 124 -11.45 8.53 -6.24
C LEU A 124 -12.84 7.93 -6.38
N MET A 125 -13.24 7.12 -5.43
CA MET A 125 -14.62 6.69 -5.22
C MET A 125 -15.11 7.33 -3.93
N LEU A 126 -16.11 8.18 -4.03
CA LEU A 126 -16.67 9.00 -2.96
C LEU A 126 -18.13 8.64 -2.77
N GLN A 127 -18.51 8.24 -1.57
CA GLN A 127 -19.89 7.93 -1.20
C GLN A 127 -20.35 8.97 -0.19
N VAL A 128 -21.39 9.71 -0.54
CA VAL A 128 -21.98 10.74 0.32
C VAL A 128 -23.30 10.23 0.85
N THR A 129 -23.39 10.13 2.19
CA THR A 129 -24.66 9.87 2.86
C THR A 129 -25.39 11.20 2.99
N ASP A 130 -26.60 11.25 2.44
CA ASP A 130 -27.45 12.42 2.35
C ASP A 130 -28.93 11.99 2.46
N GLU A 131 -29.73 12.72 3.22
CA GLU A 131 -31.15 12.41 3.39
C GLU A 131 -32.00 12.80 2.19
N SER A 132 -31.55 13.80 1.38
CA SER A 132 -32.32 14.35 0.28
C SER A 132 -31.44 14.98 -0.79
N VAL A 133 -31.06 14.20 -1.79
CA VAL A 133 -30.23 14.68 -2.90
C VAL A 133 -30.90 15.80 -3.68
N THR A 134 -30.26 16.95 -3.71
CA THR A 134 -30.71 18.14 -4.44
C THR A 134 -29.80 18.41 -5.62
N TYR A 135 -30.25 18.13 -6.83
CA TYR A 135 -29.46 18.35 -8.03
C TYR A 135 -29.28 19.83 -8.37
N HIS A 136 -28.22 20.14 -9.11
CA HIS A 136 -28.03 21.47 -9.69
C HIS A 136 -29.12 21.78 -10.69
N ASP A 137 -29.81 22.93 -10.51
CA ASP A 137 -30.79 23.44 -11.45
C ASP A 137 -30.20 24.65 -12.21
N PRO A 138 -29.74 24.47 -13.48
CA PRO A 138 -29.19 25.54 -14.28
C PRO A 138 -30.24 26.59 -14.69
N GLY A 139 -31.52 26.28 -14.54
CA GLY A 139 -32.62 27.25 -14.78
C GLY A 139 -32.76 28.29 -13.65
N LEU A 140 -32.30 27.96 -12.45
CA LEU A 140 -32.27 28.88 -11.31
C LEU A 140 -30.99 29.70 -11.21
N SER A 141 -29.86 29.10 -11.52
CA SER A 141 -28.56 29.77 -11.47
C SER A 141 -27.55 29.06 -12.38
N PRO A 142 -26.69 29.82 -13.11
CA PRO A 142 -25.55 29.21 -13.79
C PRO A 142 -24.49 28.67 -12.82
N GLU A 143 -24.49 29.16 -11.58
CA GLU A 143 -23.60 28.62 -10.52
C GLU A 143 -24.25 27.42 -9.87
N PRO A 144 -23.46 26.41 -9.46
CA PRO A 144 -23.95 25.21 -8.76
C PRO A 144 -24.78 25.58 -7.52
N ASN A 145 -26.04 25.19 -7.51
CA ASN A 145 -27.04 25.56 -6.50
C ASN A 145 -27.66 24.35 -5.77
N GLY A 146 -27.19 23.14 -6.05
CA GLY A 146 -27.54 21.90 -5.38
C GLY A 146 -26.34 21.28 -4.66
N ASP A 147 -26.51 19.98 -4.36
CA ASP A 147 -25.43 19.18 -3.80
C ASP A 147 -24.26 19.11 -4.76
N ARG A 148 -23.08 19.14 -4.21
CA ARG A 148 -21.86 19.23 -4.99
C ARG A 148 -20.65 18.76 -4.21
N LEU A 149 -19.67 18.29 -4.93
CA LEU A 149 -18.34 18.01 -4.39
C LEU A 149 -17.38 19.14 -4.79
N ILE A 150 -16.58 19.58 -3.83
CA ILE A 150 -15.49 20.50 -4.08
C ILE A 150 -14.17 19.75 -3.93
N LEU A 151 -13.32 19.83 -4.96
CA LEU A 151 -11.93 19.41 -4.91
C LEU A 151 -11.04 20.63 -4.82
N ARG A 152 -10.10 20.62 -3.90
CA ARG A 152 -9.09 21.65 -3.72
C ARG A 152 -7.71 21.09 -3.95
N THR A 153 -7.00 21.62 -4.93
CA THR A 153 -5.60 21.30 -5.19
C THR A 153 -4.68 22.45 -4.78
N TRP A 154 -3.40 22.15 -4.62
CA TRP A 154 -2.42 23.13 -4.16
C TRP A 154 -1.11 22.94 -4.90
N LEU A 155 -0.99 23.61 -6.05
CA LEU A 155 0.17 23.53 -6.92
C LEU A 155 0.93 24.87 -6.90
N ASP A 156 2.25 24.83 -6.76
CA ASP A 156 3.11 26.01 -6.73
C ASP A 156 2.64 27.10 -5.73
N ASN A 157 2.21 26.68 -4.57
CA ASN A 157 1.64 27.52 -3.51
C ASN A 157 0.38 28.28 -3.94
N ARG A 158 -0.35 27.75 -4.92
CA ARG A 158 -1.60 28.33 -5.40
C ARG A 158 -2.75 27.37 -5.18
N ARG A 159 -3.81 27.89 -4.57
CA ARG A 159 -5.09 27.21 -4.42
C ARG A 159 -5.84 27.19 -5.76
N GLN A 160 -6.33 26.02 -6.12
CA GLN A 160 -7.30 25.86 -7.19
C GLN A 160 -8.44 24.97 -6.70
N ASP A 161 -9.66 25.50 -6.72
CA ASP A 161 -10.86 24.76 -6.39
C ASP A 161 -11.61 24.37 -7.65
N TYR A 162 -12.16 23.16 -7.66
CA TYR A 162 -12.99 22.58 -8.70
C TYR A 162 -14.33 22.16 -8.11
N VAL A 163 -15.40 22.41 -8.84
CA VAL A 163 -16.76 22.02 -8.46
C VAL A 163 -17.22 20.89 -9.35
N ILE A 164 -17.75 19.85 -8.74
CA ILE A 164 -18.47 18.77 -9.42
C ILE A 164 -19.92 18.83 -8.95
N ALA A 165 -20.82 19.18 -9.86
CA ALA A 165 -22.26 19.23 -9.65
C ALA A 165 -22.94 18.70 -10.92
N THR A 166 -24.15 18.19 -10.78
CA THR A 166 -24.89 17.62 -11.90
C THR A 166 -26.38 17.96 -11.81
N PRO A 167 -27.07 18.14 -12.95
CA PRO A 167 -28.52 18.24 -13.00
C PRO A 167 -29.23 16.89 -12.92
N ALA A 168 -28.52 15.77 -13.09
CA ALA A 168 -29.02 14.41 -13.03
C ALA A 168 -27.87 13.40 -12.90
N PRO A 169 -28.12 12.15 -12.45
CA PRO A 169 -27.13 11.10 -12.47
C PRO A 169 -26.53 10.88 -13.87
N GLY A 170 -25.25 10.56 -13.94
CA GLY A 170 -24.53 10.30 -15.18
C GLY A 170 -23.11 10.83 -15.20
N SER A 171 -22.53 10.92 -16.39
CA SER A 171 -21.17 11.45 -16.58
C SER A 171 -21.06 12.89 -16.13
N VAL A 172 -20.02 13.19 -15.33
CA VAL A 172 -19.75 14.54 -14.81
C VAL A 172 -18.36 15.01 -15.19
N ARG A 173 -18.23 16.32 -15.26
CA ARG A 173 -16.94 17.00 -15.41
C ARG A 173 -16.83 18.09 -14.37
N ALA A 174 -15.62 18.26 -13.85
CA ALA A 174 -15.38 19.36 -12.93
C ALA A 174 -15.37 20.71 -13.65
N GLN A 175 -15.79 21.73 -12.96
CA GLN A 175 -15.72 23.13 -13.39
C GLN A 175 -14.77 23.88 -12.46
N TYR A 176 -14.12 24.92 -12.97
CA TYR A 176 -13.34 25.80 -12.10
C TYR A 176 -14.26 26.59 -11.16
N ALA A 177 -14.02 26.51 -9.87
CA ALA A 177 -14.69 27.35 -8.88
C ALA A 177 -14.08 28.76 -8.90
N SER A 178 -14.34 29.51 -9.96
CA SER A 178 -13.82 30.85 -10.13
C SER A 178 -14.95 31.83 -10.38
N PRO A 179 -15.08 32.92 -9.58
CA PRO A 179 -16.05 33.96 -9.86
C PRO A 179 -15.83 34.66 -11.20
N ARG A 180 -14.61 34.61 -11.76
CA ARG A 180 -14.25 35.20 -13.03
C ARG A 180 -14.62 34.36 -14.24
N HIS A 181 -14.76 33.06 -14.02
CA HIS A 181 -15.03 32.07 -15.07
C HIS A 181 -16.01 31.00 -14.56
N PRO A 182 -17.24 31.38 -14.21
CA PRO A 182 -18.24 30.45 -13.71
C PRO A 182 -18.57 29.44 -14.82
N GLY A 183 -18.62 28.15 -14.46
CA GLY A 183 -19.03 27.10 -15.40
C GLY A 183 -17.99 26.66 -16.43
N VAL A 184 -16.75 27.20 -16.37
CA VAL A 184 -15.69 26.76 -17.30
C VAL A 184 -15.26 25.32 -16.93
N ASP A 185 -15.37 24.43 -17.92
CA ASP A 185 -14.97 23.02 -17.82
C ASP A 185 -13.47 22.90 -17.51
N ALA A 186 -13.14 22.17 -16.48
CA ALA A 186 -11.76 21.84 -16.10
C ALA A 186 -11.24 20.60 -16.85
N GLY A 187 -11.84 20.16 -17.93
CA GLY A 187 -11.49 19.12 -18.91
C GLY A 187 -10.63 17.92 -18.46
N GLN A 188 -9.77 18.15 -17.49
CA GLN A 188 -8.83 17.17 -16.94
C GLN A 188 -9.45 16.28 -15.86
N ILE A 189 -10.56 16.72 -15.23
CA ILE A 189 -11.24 16.01 -14.16
C ILE A 189 -12.60 15.56 -14.68
N ARG A 190 -12.75 14.24 -14.75
CA ARG A 190 -13.96 13.59 -15.26
C ARG A 190 -14.40 12.51 -14.29
N GLY A 191 -15.69 12.18 -14.33
CA GLY A 191 -16.22 11.13 -13.48
C GLY A 191 -17.64 10.76 -13.81
N PHE A 192 -18.25 10.06 -12.87
CA PHE A 192 -19.64 9.64 -12.95
C PHE A 192 -20.32 9.87 -11.59
N TRP A 193 -21.54 10.35 -11.63
CA TRP A 193 -22.41 10.55 -10.47
C TRP A 193 -23.55 9.56 -10.53
N GLN A 194 -23.73 8.81 -9.46
CA GLN A 194 -24.77 7.79 -9.33
C GLN A 194 -25.52 7.96 -8.02
N ASP A 195 -26.85 7.87 -8.07
CA ASP A 195 -27.65 7.83 -6.87
C ASP A 195 -27.50 6.49 -6.16
N THR A 196 -27.53 6.54 -4.85
CA THR A 196 -27.52 5.37 -3.98
C THR A 196 -28.77 5.38 -3.08
N ARG A 197 -28.95 4.35 -2.27
CA ARG A 197 -30.06 4.30 -1.30
C ARG A 197 -29.91 5.31 -0.16
N GLU A 198 -28.67 5.71 0.13
CA GLU A 198 -28.32 6.55 1.29
C GLU A 198 -27.82 7.93 0.88
N GLY A 199 -27.97 8.30 -0.39
CA GLY A 199 -27.48 9.55 -0.97
C GLY A 199 -26.92 9.36 -2.37
N TYR A 200 -25.64 9.60 -2.60
CA TYR A 200 -25.03 9.49 -3.92
C TYR A 200 -23.58 9.03 -3.86
N ALA A 201 -23.10 8.47 -4.97
CA ALA A 201 -21.71 8.12 -5.20
C ALA A 201 -21.13 8.93 -6.35
N ILE A 202 -19.85 9.29 -6.25
CA ILE A 202 -19.11 10.00 -7.30
C ILE A 202 -17.79 9.27 -7.53
N GLU A 203 -17.57 8.80 -8.74
CA GLU A 203 -16.26 8.36 -9.18
C GLU A 203 -15.57 9.45 -9.98
N LEU A 204 -14.30 9.68 -9.71
CA LEU A 204 -13.49 10.70 -10.35
C LEU A 204 -12.15 10.17 -10.80
N ALA A 205 -11.69 10.66 -11.95
CA ALA A 205 -10.33 10.53 -12.43
C ALA A 205 -9.73 11.90 -12.67
N LEU A 206 -8.55 12.15 -12.10
CA LEU A 206 -7.81 13.41 -12.25
C LEU A 206 -6.30 13.18 -12.34
N PRO A 207 -5.56 14.00 -13.12
CA PRO A 207 -4.11 13.87 -13.20
C PRO A 207 -3.43 14.21 -11.87
N LEU A 208 -2.48 13.38 -11.44
CA LEU A 208 -1.66 13.67 -10.24
C LEU A 208 -0.89 15.00 -10.37
N SER A 209 -0.53 15.38 -11.60
CA SER A 209 0.24 16.60 -11.88
C SER A 209 -0.42 17.90 -11.42
N ILE A 210 -1.75 17.93 -11.32
CA ILE A 210 -2.47 19.13 -10.87
C ILE A 210 -2.61 19.22 -9.35
N THR A 211 -2.29 18.17 -8.60
CA THR A 211 -2.55 18.10 -7.16
C THR A 211 -1.48 18.78 -6.30
N GLY A 212 -0.22 18.81 -6.78
CA GLY A 212 0.91 19.26 -5.96
C GLY A 212 1.14 18.44 -4.70
N GLN A 213 0.68 17.17 -4.70
CA GLN A 213 0.70 16.24 -3.55
C GLN A 213 -0.16 16.70 -2.36
N ARG A 214 -1.14 17.56 -2.63
CA ARG A 214 -2.12 18.00 -1.65
C ARG A 214 -3.51 17.91 -2.24
N LEU A 215 -4.45 17.42 -1.47
CA LEU A 215 -5.82 17.28 -1.91
C LEU A 215 -6.80 17.54 -0.77
N GLY A 216 -7.55 18.61 -0.93
CA GLY A 216 -8.74 18.86 -0.14
C GLY A 216 -9.96 18.37 -0.91
N LEU A 217 -10.90 17.79 -0.20
CA LEU A 217 -12.20 17.45 -0.74
C LEU A 217 -13.28 17.63 0.33
N TYR A 218 -14.43 18.11 -0.08
CA TYR A 218 -15.60 18.17 0.79
C TYR A 218 -16.90 18.16 -0.04
N ALA A 219 -17.86 17.41 0.45
CA ALA A 219 -19.23 17.45 -0.04
C ALA A 219 -19.95 18.66 0.56
N VAL A 220 -20.78 19.30 -0.22
CA VAL A 220 -21.72 20.35 0.21
C VAL A 220 -23.12 19.81 -0.01
N ASP A 221 -23.86 19.70 1.04
CA ASP A 221 -25.25 19.24 1.11
C ASP A 221 -26.16 20.46 1.25
N VAL A 222 -27.18 20.53 0.40
CA VAL A 222 -28.16 21.64 0.31
C VAL A 222 -29.56 21.07 0.42
N ASP A 223 -30.22 21.29 1.54
CA ASP A 223 -31.60 20.83 1.77
C ASP A 223 -32.64 21.61 0.93
N GLY A 224 -32.50 21.56 -0.39
CA GLY A 224 -33.38 22.22 -1.36
C GLY A 224 -32.97 23.66 -1.71
N HIS A 225 -33.30 24.09 -2.93
CA HIS A 225 -32.89 25.36 -3.53
C HIS A 225 -33.35 26.62 -2.79
N ARG A 226 -34.33 26.51 -1.90
CA ARG A 226 -34.85 27.64 -1.11
C ARG A 226 -34.23 27.70 0.29
N SER A 227 -33.45 26.71 0.67
CA SER A 227 -32.74 26.65 1.95
C SER A 227 -31.53 27.62 1.92
N SER A 228 -31.40 28.45 2.94
CA SER A 228 -30.22 29.30 3.12
C SER A 228 -29.08 28.57 3.86
N GLY A 229 -29.31 27.34 4.29
CA GLY A 229 -28.35 26.50 4.99
C GLY A 229 -27.70 25.47 4.06
N TRP A 230 -26.43 25.22 4.30
CA TRP A 230 -25.69 24.11 3.68
C TRP A 230 -24.78 23.50 4.74
N ARG A 231 -24.56 22.21 4.64
CA ARG A 231 -23.68 21.44 5.51
C ARG A 231 -22.50 20.91 4.69
N THR A 232 -21.40 20.61 5.34
CA THR A 232 -20.24 20.06 4.67
C THR A 232 -19.64 18.89 5.42
N ALA A 233 -19.09 17.93 4.68
CA ALA A 233 -18.27 16.85 5.19
C ALA A 233 -17.05 16.68 4.30
N GLY A 234 -15.86 16.68 4.87
CA GLY A 234 -14.62 16.55 4.11
C GLY A 234 -13.38 16.74 4.97
N ASN A 235 -12.21 16.66 4.35
CA ASN A 235 -10.92 16.92 5.00
C ASN A 235 -10.48 18.39 4.95
N THR A 236 -11.28 19.24 4.32
CA THR A 236 -11.14 20.68 4.27
C THR A 236 -12.54 21.30 4.21
N GLY A 237 -12.63 22.60 4.34
CA GLY A 237 -13.89 23.33 4.32
C GLY A 237 -13.85 24.58 3.46
N PRO A 238 -15.01 25.22 3.21
CA PRO A 238 -15.09 26.41 2.38
C PRO A 238 -14.32 27.60 2.95
N LEU A 239 -14.19 27.70 4.26
CA LEU A 239 -13.51 28.80 4.98
C LEU A 239 -12.01 28.55 5.16
N ASP A 240 -11.51 27.35 4.85
CA ASP A 240 -10.09 27.04 4.98
C ASP A 240 -9.28 27.75 3.89
N LEU A 241 -8.34 28.57 4.32
CA LEU A 241 -7.44 29.32 3.43
C LEU A 241 -6.03 28.69 3.37
N THR A 242 -5.76 27.70 4.19
CA THR A 242 -4.47 26.99 4.24
C THR A 242 -4.39 25.90 3.19
N ALA A 243 -3.17 25.43 2.95
CA ALA A 243 -2.95 24.28 2.09
C ALA A 243 -3.68 23.06 2.64
N PRO A 244 -4.37 22.28 1.80
CA PRO A 244 -5.09 21.10 2.22
C PRO A 244 -4.12 19.99 2.71
N PRO A 245 -4.61 18.93 3.37
CA PRO A 245 -3.82 17.80 3.80
C PRO A 245 -3.08 17.12 2.64
N TRP A 246 -2.13 16.24 2.98
CA TRP A 246 -1.34 15.54 1.98
C TRP A 246 -2.17 14.53 1.19
N LEU A 247 -1.88 14.46 -0.11
CA LEU A 247 -2.19 13.32 -0.95
C LEU A 247 -0.92 12.48 -1.08
N ILE A 248 -0.96 11.28 -0.50
CA ILE A 248 0.16 10.36 -0.40
C ILE A 248 -0.05 9.24 -1.40
N TYR A 249 0.90 9.03 -2.27
CA TYR A 249 0.84 7.99 -3.29
C TYR A 249 2.24 7.51 -3.65
N PRO A 250 2.38 6.30 -4.25
CA PRO A 250 3.64 5.75 -4.71
C PRO A 250 4.33 6.65 -5.74
N PRO A 251 5.51 7.26 -5.44
CA PRO A 251 6.23 8.08 -6.41
C PRO A 251 6.82 7.23 -7.55
N GLN A 252 6.61 7.62 -8.80
CA GLN A 252 7.13 6.90 -9.97
C GLN A 252 8.68 6.84 -9.96
N ALA A 253 9.33 7.90 -9.48
CA ALA A 253 10.79 7.93 -9.35
C ALA A 253 11.30 6.85 -8.39
N LEU A 254 10.61 6.63 -7.26
CA LEU A 254 10.95 5.57 -6.31
C LEU A 254 10.76 4.18 -6.91
N GLN A 255 9.67 3.96 -7.66
CA GLN A 255 9.44 2.70 -8.38
C GLN A 255 10.60 2.39 -9.34
N THR A 256 11.02 3.37 -10.13
CA THR A 256 12.12 3.23 -11.10
C THR A 256 13.47 2.97 -10.40
N GLU A 257 13.70 3.62 -9.27
CA GLU A 257 14.93 3.41 -8.49
C GLU A 257 14.95 2.03 -7.85
N LEU A 258 13.83 1.59 -7.23
CA LEU A 258 13.71 0.31 -6.56
C LEU A 258 13.89 -0.87 -7.54
N ALA A 259 13.38 -0.74 -8.77
CA ALA A 259 13.49 -1.76 -9.79
C ALA A 259 14.96 -2.12 -10.13
N ARG A 260 15.92 -1.21 -9.92
CA ARG A 260 17.35 -1.46 -10.15
C ARG A 260 17.99 -2.41 -9.15
N PHE A 261 17.38 -2.54 -7.98
CA PHE A 261 17.83 -3.42 -6.90
C PHE A 261 17.16 -4.78 -6.92
N ALA A 262 16.11 -4.96 -7.74
CA ALA A 262 15.37 -6.20 -7.81
C ALA A 262 16.24 -7.35 -8.28
N GLN A 263 16.29 -8.43 -7.50
CA GLN A 263 16.99 -9.67 -7.84
C GLN A 263 15.98 -10.78 -8.09
N PRO A 264 16.30 -11.76 -8.94
CA PRO A 264 15.42 -12.90 -9.20
C PRO A 264 15.01 -13.60 -7.90
N GLY A 265 13.70 -13.84 -7.74
CA GLY A 265 13.16 -14.50 -6.55
C GLY A 265 13.08 -13.65 -5.29
N GLN A 266 13.46 -12.37 -5.37
CA GLN A 266 13.29 -11.41 -4.29
C GLN A 266 12.18 -10.42 -4.61
N ARG A 267 11.41 -10.07 -3.59
CA ARG A 267 10.40 -9.02 -3.60
C ARG A 267 10.90 -7.89 -2.70
N LEU A 268 11.05 -6.70 -3.28
CA LEU A 268 11.46 -5.51 -2.56
C LEU A 268 10.25 -4.61 -2.38
N ARG A 269 10.08 -4.08 -1.17
CA ARG A 269 9.02 -3.13 -0.83
C ARG A 269 9.60 -1.96 -0.03
N VAL A 270 9.06 -0.78 -0.25
CA VAL A 270 9.44 0.42 0.48
C VAL A 270 8.19 1.05 1.09
N THR A 271 8.25 1.34 2.37
CA THR A 271 7.17 2.05 3.07
C THR A 271 7.59 3.45 3.48
N ASP A 272 6.61 4.31 3.69
CA ASP A 272 6.83 5.54 4.44
C ASP A 272 6.94 5.27 5.95
N ARG A 273 7.10 6.33 6.74
CA ARG A 273 7.20 6.28 8.21
C ARG A 273 5.96 5.71 8.92
N HIS A 274 4.82 5.65 8.23
CA HIS A 274 3.55 5.13 8.75
C HIS A 274 3.22 3.71 8.24
N GLY A 275 4.15 3.07 7.51
CA GLY A 275 3.96 1.73 6.97
C GLY A 275 3.14 1.68 5.67
N ARG A 276 2.85 2.82 5.02
CA ARG A 276 2.19 2.86 3.72
C ARG A 276 3.15 2.44 2.63
N LEU A 277 2.72 1.51 1.78
CA LEU A 277 3.53 1.02 0.66
C LEU A 277 3.73 2.13 -0.39
N LEU A 278 4.97 2.55 -0.60
CA LEU A 278 5.33 3.57 -1.58
C LEU A 278 5.94 2.98 -2.86
N ALA A 279 6.54 1.81 -2.80
CA ALA A 279 7.07 1.13 -3.98
C ALA A 279 7.16 -0.37 -3.77
N GLU A 280 7.02 -1.10 -4.85
CA GLU A 280 7.21 -2.55 -4.89
C GLU A 280 7.96 -2.94 -6.17
N ALA A 281 8.97 -3.79 -6.05
CA ALA A 281 9.69 -4.37 -7.18
C ALA A 281 9.80 -5.89 -6.99
N LEU A 282 9.41 -6.62 -8.02
CA LEU A 282 9.54 -8.06 -8.11
C LEU A 282 10.30 -8.39 -9.39
N ALA A 283 11.45 -9.02 -9.26
CA ALA A 283 12.09 -9.62 -10.42
C ALA A 283 11.55 -11.04 -10.60
N PRO A 284 11.11 -11.40 -11.82
CA PRO A 284 10.67 -12.75 -12.09
C PRO A 284 11.80 -13.74 -11.78
N ALA A 285 11.47 -14.83 -11.09
CA ALA A 285 12.41 -15.93 -10.92
C ALA A 285 12.80 -16.43 -12.31
N THR A 286 14.10 -16.51 -12.58
CA THR A 286 14.58 -17.17 -13.78
C THR A 286 14.29 -18.66 -13.58
N GLY A 287 13.17 -19.12 -14.15
CA GLY A 287 12.70 -20.48 -13.98
C GLY A 287 13.69 -21.51 -14.50
N LEU A 288 14.21 -22.31 -13.59
CA LEU A 288 14.49 -23.70 -13.93
C LEU A 288 13.16 -24.41 -13.74
N ALA A 289 12.66 -25.05 -14.81
CA ALA A 289 11.45 -25.83 -14.78
C ALA A 289 11.51 -26.84 -13.62
N ASP A 290 10.39 -26.97 -12.90
CA ASP A 290 10.14 -28.09 -12.01
C ASP A 290 10.27 -29.38 -12.84
N ASP A 291 11.41 -30.03 -12.78
CA ASP A 291 11.51 -31.47 -13.07
C ASP A 291 10.96 -32.15 -11.81
N ASP A 292 9.71 -32.59 -11.91
CA ASP A 292 9.03 -33.50 -10.99
C ASP A 292 9.83 -34.82 -10.89
N ASP A 293 10.87 -34.83 -10.08
CA ASP A 293 11.56 -36.05 -9.72
C ASP A 293 10.87 -36.70 -8.52
N ASP A 294 9.80 -37.43 -8.80
CA ASP A 294 8.95 -38.21 -7.88
C ASP A 294 9.71 -39.34 -7.12
N THR A 295 11.03 -39.45 -7.29
CA THR A 295 11.79 -40.61 -6.85
C THR A 295 12.18 -40.58 -5.37
N PHE A 296 12.06 -39.49 -4.64
CA PHE A 296 12.54 -39.33 -3.26
C PHE A 296 11.51 -38.88 -2.21
N TRP A 297 10.20 -39.00 -2.51
CA TRP A 297 9.13 -38.53 -1.61
C TRP A 297 9.24 -39.06 -0.15
N LEU A 298 9.72 -40.30 0.04
CA LEU A 298 9.88 -40.91 1.39
C LEU A 298 11.01 -40.26 2.17
N LEU A 299 12.12 -39.91 1.52
CA LEU A 299 13.24 -39.19 2.15
C LEU A 299 12.84 -37.74 2.43
N GLN A 300 12.10 -37.09 1.55
CA GLN A 300 11.56 -35.76 1.80
C GLN A 300 10.53 -35.75 2.94
N ALA A 301 9.68 -36.77 3.06
CA ALA A 301 8.73 -36.89 4.16
C ALA A 301 9.44 -37.14 5.52
N LEU A 302 10.50 -37.97 5.51
CA LEU A 302 11.32 -38.21 6.69
C LEU A 302 12.12 -36.96 7.08
N TYR A 303 12.68 -36.28 6.11
CA TYR A 303 13.43 -35.03 6.28
C TYR A 303 12.54 -33.93 6.88
N ARG A 304 11.34 -33.72 6.32
CA ARG A 304 10.34 -32.77 6.84
C ARG A 304 9.92 -33.09 8.30
N ARG A 305 9.80 -34.37 8.65
CA ARG A 305 9.37 -34.80 9.98
C ARG A 305 10.47 -34.69 11.06
N LEU A 306 11.74 -34.80 10.65
CA LEU A 306 12.89 -34.73 11.57
C LEU A 306 13.44 -33.32 11.77
N LEU A 307 13.24 -32.44 10.81
CA LEU A 307 13.85 -31.11 10.75
C LEU A 307 12.85 -29.97 10.81
N ALA A 308 11.54 -30.26 10.94
CA ALA A 308 10.50 -29.22 11.07
C ALA A 308 10.68 -28.47 12.39
N GLU A 309 11.33 -27.33 12.33
CA GLU A 309 11.31 -26.35 13.40
C GLU A 309 9.98 -25.57 13.34
N GLU A 310 9.32 -25.37 14.48
CA GLU A 310 8.08 -24.62 14.55
C GLU A 310 8.32 -23.16 14.17
N VAL A 311 8.00 -22.82 12.93
CA VAL A 311 7.81 -21.43 12.53
C VAL A 311 6.38 -21.04 12.92
N THR A 312 6.26 -20.15 13.90
CA THR A 312 5.02 -19.90 14.63
C THR A 312 4.17 -18.74 14.08
N ASP A 313 4.59 -18.10 13.02
CA ASP A 313 3.90 -16.90 12.55
C ASP A 313 3.40 -17.05 11.10
N ASP A 314 2.08 -16.94 10.90
CA ASP A 314 1.46 -16.90 9.58
C ASP A 314 1.40 -15.43 9.13
N ARG A 315 2.08 -15.10 8.04
CA ARG A 315 1.98 -13.77 7.46
C ARG A 315 0.64 -13.61 6.77
N ALA A 316 -0.19 -12.70 7.28
CA ALA A 316 -1.33 -12.22 6.52
C ALA A 316 -0.86 -11.57 5.22
N ALA A 317 -1.52 -11.86 4.10
CA ALA A 317 -1.33 -11.11 2.85
C ALA A 317 -1.47 -9.59 3.15
N PRO A 318 -0.73 -8.71 2.44
CA PRO A 318 -0.91 -7.28 2.64
C PRO A 318 -2.39 -6.96 2.55
N GLN A 319 -2.92 -6.32 3.60
CA GLN A 319 -4.32 -5.91 3.60
C GLN A 319 -4.52 -5.00 2.40
N GLY A 320 -5.63 -5.15 1.66
CA GLY A 320 -5.92 -4.42 0.42
C GLY A 320 -5.98 -2.88 0.54
N ASN A 321 -5.61 -2.33 1.70
CA ASN A 321 -5.48 -0.91 1.98
C ASN A 321 -4.06 -0.34 1.72
N GLY A 322 -3.12 -1.16 1.23
CA GLY A 322 -1.75 -0.72 0.92
C GLY A 322 -0.84 -0.46 2.14
N TYR A 323 -1.22 -0.91 3.33
CA TYR A 323 -0.36 -0.86 4.51
C TYR A 323 0.40 -2.19 4.68
N LEU A 324 1.69 -2.10 4.91
CA LEU A 324 2.49 -3.26 5.29
C LEU A 324 2.52 -3.41 6.81
N GLN A 325 2.24 -4.63 7.25
CA GLN A 325 2.29 -5.02 8.67
C GLN A 325 3.23 -6.20 8.84
N GLY A 326 3.98 -6.21 9.93
CA GLY A 326 4.92 -7.26 10.27
C GLY A 326 5.83 -6.83 11.40
N THR A 327 6.38 -7.80 12.13
CA THR A 327 7.29 -7.55 13.26
C THR A 327 8.55 -6.85 12.79
N GLU A 328 9.09 -7.27 11.64
CA GLU A 328 10.28 -6.69 11.02
C GLU A 328 10.04 -5.24 10.57
N ILE A 329 8.84 -4.95 10.05
CA ILE A 329 8.48 -3.60 9.58
C ILE A 329 8.35 -2.65 10.78
N THR A 330 7.64 -3.09 11.82
CA THR A 330 7.49 -2.31 13.06
C THR A 330 8.84 -2.01 13.70
N ALA A 331 9.74 -2.99 13.75
CA ALA A 331 11.09 -2.82 14.26
C ALA A 331 11.93 -1.87 13.39
N ALA A 332 11.83 -1.98 12.06
CA ALA A 332 12.53 -1.10 11.13
C ALA A 332 12.04 0.35 11.27
N LEU A 333 10.74 0.58 11.36
CA LEU A 333 10.16 1.91 11.59
C LEU A 333 10.54 2.48 12.97
N ALA A 334 10.77 1.61 13.97
CA ALA A 334 11.37 1.98 15.27
C ALA A 334 12.89 2.21 15.19
N GLY A 335 13.52 1.95 14.05
CA GLY A 335 14.93 2.23 13.79
C GLY A 335 15.89 1.05 13.90
N THR A 336 15.38 -0.19 14.03
CA THR A 336 16.19 -1.40 14.17
C THR A 336 15.97 -2.32 12.96
N ALA A 337 17.05 -2.72 12.28
CA ALA A 337 16.95 -3.71 11.21
C ALA A 337 16.75 -5.10 11.82
N VAL A 338 15.77 -5.86 11.31
CA VAL A 338 15.38 -7.19 11.81
C VAL A 338 15.00 -8.08 10.64
N GLU A 339 15.32 -9.37 10.75
CA GLU A 339 14.82 -10.42 9.87
C GLU A 339 13.79 -11.29 10.62
N HIS A 340 12.82 -11.82 9.86
CA HIS A 340 11.80 -12.71 10.37
C HIS A 340 11.44 -13.80 9.36
N TRP A 341 11.21 -15.03 9.88
CA TRP A 341 10.77 -16.17 9.09
C TRP A 341 9.28 -16.39 9.24
N TYR A 342 8.58 -16.42 8.13
CA TYR A 342 7.14 -16.69 8.06
C TYR A 342 6.88 -18.06 7.44
N ARG A 343 5.82 -18.72 7.88
CA ARG A 343 5.24 -19.84 7.14
C ARG A 343 4.28 -19.25 6.11
N SER A 344 4.55 -19.48 4.83
CA SER A 344 3.64 -19.07 3.76
C SER A 344 2.74 -20.25 3.43
N ASP A 345 1.45 -20.10 3.75
CA ASP A 345 0.28 -20.88 3.40
C ASP A 345 0.32 -22.44 3.48
N SER A 346 -0.75 -23.08 2.94
CA SER A 346 -1.04 -24.51 2.99
C SER A 346 0.01 -25.44 2.34
N ALA A 347 1.01 -24.90 1.63
CA ALA A 347 2.07 -25.68 0.97
C ALA A 347 3.35 -25.84 1.82
N GLY A 348 3.39 -25.25 3.03
CA GLY A 348 4.54 -25.34 3.95
C GLY A 348 5.79 -24.62 3.47
N ARG A 349 5.63 -23.64 2.60
CA ARG A 349 6.72 -22.79 2.11
C ARG A 349 7.15 -21.79 3.19
N HIS A 350 8.45 -21.57 3.33
CA HIS A 350 8.98 -20.57 4.23
C HIS A 350 9.32 -19.29 3.47
N LEU A 351 8.90 -18.15 4.01
CA LEU A 351 9.23 -16.83 3.51
C LEU A 351 10.17 -16.14 4.50
N LEU A 352 11.34 -15.76 4.04
CA LEU A 352 12.25 -14.90 4.80
C LEU A 352 11.96 -13.45 4.43
N ALA A 353 11.68 -12.62 5.43
CA ALA A 353 11.56 -11.19 5.28
C ALA A 353 12.59 -10.48 6.16
N ALA A 354 13.31 -9.52 5.60
CA ALA A 354 14.18 -8.63 6.36
C ALA A 354 13.80 -7.19 6.11
N ALA A 355 13.75 -6.38 7.16
CA ALA A 355 13.46 -4.97 7.05
C ALA A 355 14.58 -4.11 7.63
N ALA A 356 14.88 -3.00 6.94
CA ALA A 356 15.88 -2.03 7.37
C ALA A 356 15.32 -0.60 7.34
N PRO A 357 15.65 0.25 8.34
CA PRO A 357 15.18 1.62 8.41
C PRO A 357 15.85 2.50 7.36
N VAL A 358 15.05 3.29 6.64
CA VAL A 358 15.55 4.39 5.82
C VAL A 358 15.67 5.62 6.69
N ARG A 359 16.89 6.18 6.82
CA ARG A 359 17.16 7.33 7.70
C ARG A 359 17.40 8.59 6.87
N GLY A 360 16.67 9.65 7.21
CA GLY A 360 16.85 10.97 6.63
C GLY A 360 16.98 12.02 7.74
N ALA A 361 18.00 12.86 7.67
CA ALA A 361 18.26 13.92 8.69
C ALA A 361 18.24 13.41 10.14
N GLY A 362 18.71 12.17 10.38
CA GLY A 362 18.75 11.57 11.72
C GLY A 362 17.47 10.92 12.21
N GLN A 363 16.40 10.98 11.44
CA GLN A 363 15.11 10.34 11.74
C GLN A 363 14.83 9.16 10.79
N VAL A 364 13.99 8.23 11.23
CA VAL A 364 13.46 7.18 10.35
C VAL A 364 12.37 7.79 9.50
N ILE A 365 12.55 7.75 8.19
CA ILE A 365 11.62 8.31 7.19
C ILE A 365 10.83 7.22 6.46
N GLY A 366 11.18 5.95 6.64
CA GLY A 366 10.54 4.81 6.03
C GLY A 366 11.30 3.52 6.31
N ALA A 367 10.88 2.43 5.70
CA ALA A 367 11.55 1.14 5.79
C ALA A 367 11.63 0.47 4.41
N VAL A 368 12.70 -0.26 4.20
CA VAL A 368 12.87 -1.19 3.07
C VAL A 368 12.63 -2.60 3.59
N VAL A 369 11.83 -3.37 2.89
CA VAL A 369 11.55 -4.77 3.17
C VAL A 369 12.01 -5.59 1.99
N VAL A 370 12.81 -6.61 2.23
CA VAL A 370 13.22 -7.61 1.24
C VAL A 370 12.66 -8.94 1.64
N GLU A 371 11.93 -9.57 0.75
CA GLU A 371 11.32 -10.88 0.93
C GLU A 371 11.90 -11.87 -0.06
N GLN A 372 12.15 -13.09 0.40
CA GLN A 372 12.67 -14.18 -0.42
C GLN A 372 12.03 -15.50 -0.04
N ASN A 373 11.54 -16.25 -1.03
CA ASN A 373 11.05 -17.60 -0.83
C ASN A 373 12.21 -18.57 -0.66
N SER A 374 12.10 -19.50 0.32
CA SER A 374 13.17 -20.45 0.64
C SER A 374 13.29 -21.62 -0.36
N GLU A 375 12.31 -21.87 -1.23
CA GLU A 375 12.29 -23.03 -2.14
C GLU A 375 13.37 -23.00 -3.21
N GLN A 376 13.87 -21.84 -3.60
CA GLN A 376 14.84 -21.74 -4.70
C GLN A 376 16.20 -22.40 -4.44
N TYR A 377 16.49 -22.79 -3.20
CA TYR A 377 17.78 -23.37 -2.84
C TYR A 377 17.72 -24.85 -2.47
N LEU A 378 16.55 -25.39 -2.16
CA LEU A 378 16.36 -26.82 -1.91
C LEU A 378 16.34 -27.68 -3.17
N SER A 379 16.14 -27.05 -4.33
CA SER A 379 16.23 -27.72 -5.64
C SER A 379 17.67 -27.87 -6.19
N LEU A 380 18.67 -27.31 -5.50
CA LEU A 380 20.09 -27.39 -5.91
C LEU A 380 20.90 -28.44 -5.12
N THR A 381 20.28 -29.18 -4.20
CA THR A 381 20.86 -30.30 -3.46
C THR A 381 20.10 -31.60 -3.69
#